data_9c4d0bd8bdb4cb58d361bbec320544ba
#
_entry.id   9c4d0bd8bdb4cb58d361bbec320544ba
#
_cell.length_a   1.000
_cell.length_b   1.000
_cell.length_c   1.000
_cell.angle_alpha   90.00
_cell.angle_beta   90.00
_cell.angle_gamma   90.00
#
_symmetry.space_group_name_H-M   'P 1'
#
loop_
_entity.id
_entity.type
_entity.pdbx_description
1 polymer ?
#
loop_
_entity_poly.entity_id
_entity_poly.type
_entity_poly.pdbx_seq_one_letter_code
_entity_poly.pdbx_strand_id
1 'polypeptide(L)'
;MTVKKFKRTTVTSALPYANGPVHIGHLAGVYVPADIYVRYLRLKGEDVVFIGGSDEHGVPVTIRAKKEGVTPQDVVDRYHKIIKDSFEEFGISFDVYSRTTSKPHH
;
A
#
# COMPACT_ATOMS: atom_id res chain seq x y z
N MET A 1 4.71 -9.96 -35.37
CA MET A 1 4.57 -10.07 -33.91
C MET A 1 3.37 -9.23 -33.45
N THR A 2 2.36 -9.89 -32.94
CA THR A 2 1.14 -9.20 -32.50
C THR A 2 1.34 -8.68 -31.08
N VAL A 3 1.30 -7.36 -30.92
CA VAL A 3 1.31 -6.74 -29.59
C VAL A 3 -0.09 -6.84 -29.00
N LYS A 4 -0.21 -7.58 -27.93
CA LYS A 4 -1.49 -7.75 -27.24
C LYS A 4 -1.84 -6.47 -26.48
N LYS A 5 -2.91 -5.77 -26.89
CA LYS A 5 -3.44 -4.63 -26.16
C LYS A 5 -4.42 -5.07 -25.09
N PHE A 6 -4.18 -4.68 -23.86
CA PHE A 6 -5.12 -4.87 -22.76
C PHE A 6 -6.01 -3.64 -22.61
N LYS A 7 -7.26 -3.84 -22.23
CA LYS A 7 -8.19 -2.73 -21.97
C LYS A 7 -7.81 -1.95 -20.73
N ARG A 8 -7.28 -2.65 -19.73
CA ARG A 8 -6.93 -2.08 -18.43
C ARG A 8 -5.75 -2.82 -17.83
N THR A 9 -4.90 -2.08 -17.13
CA THR A 9 -3.81 -2.64 -16.35
C THR A 9 -4.08 -2.34 -14.87
N THR A 10 -4.06 -3.37 -14.03
CA THR A 10 -4.12 -3.20 -12.57
C THR A 10 -2.72 -3.44 -12.02
N VAL A 11 -2.21 -2.48 -11.27
CA VAL A 11 -0.91 -2.57 -10.60
C VAL A 11 -1.14 -2.67 -9.11
N THR A 12 -0.55 -3.68 -8.50
CA THR A 12 -0.55 -3.88 -7.05
C THR A 12 0.87 -3.91 -6.53
N SER A 13 1.04 -3.55 -5.28
CA SER A 13 2.32 -3.65 -4.58
C SER A 13 2.15 -4.45 -3.29
N ALA A 14 3.25 -4.97 -2.76
CA ALA A 14 3.23 -5.67 -1.50
C ALA A 14 2.62 -4.79 -0.40
N LEU A 15 1.75 -5.37 0.42
CA LEU A 15 1.09 -4.65 1.51
C LEU A 15 2.05 -4.48 2.69
N PRO A 16 2.32 -3.25 3.15
CA PRO A 16 3.13 -3.05 4.34
C PRO A 16 2.36 -3.44 5.59
N TYR A 17 3.04 -4.06 6.55
CA TYR A 17 2.43 -4.35 7.85
C TYR A 17 2.16 -3.07 8.64
N ALA A 18 0.95 -2.96 9.17
CA ALA A 18 0.53 -1.82 9.99
C ALA A 18 0.99 -1.98 11.46
N ASN A 19 2.28 -2.24 11.65
CA ASN A 19 2.92 -2.36 12.96
C ASN A 19 4.16 -1.47 13.12
N GLY A 20 4.41 -0.62 12.17
CA GLY A 20 5.54 0.31 12.16
C GLY A 20 5.50 1.23 10.96
N PRO A 21 6.33 2.28 10.95
CA PRO A 21 6.41 3.19 9.80
C PRO A 21 7.12 2.51 8.62
N VAL A 22 6.86 3.00 7.41
CA VAL A 22 7.68 2.65 6.25
C VAL A 22 9.03 3.35 6.33
N HIS A 23 10.06 2.72 5.77
CA HIS A 23 11.40 3.28 5.69
C HIS A 23 11.89 3.34 4.24
N ILE A 24 13.09 3.91 4.05
CA ILE A 24 13.66 4.11 2.72
C ILE A 24 13.76 2.82 1.90
N GLY A 25 14.03 1.69 2.55
CA GLY A 25 14.08 0.38 1.88
C GLY A 25 12.73 -0.04 1.29
N HIS A 26 11.64 0.21 2.00
CA HIS A 26 10.29 -0.03 1.48
C HIS A 26 10.01 0.87 0.27
N LEU A 27 10.33 2.16 0.36
CA LEU A 27 10.08 3.12 -0.69
C LEU A 27 10.91 2.80 -1.94
N ALA A 28 12.22 2.63 -1.78
CA ALA A 28 13.14 2.40 -2.90
C ALA A 28 12.96 1.03 -3.54
N GLY A 29 12.62 0.01 -2.75
CA GLY A 29 12.52 -1.37 -3.22
C GLY A 29 11.19 -1.73 -3.86
N VAL A 30 10.10 -1.10 -3.45
CA VAL A 30 8.74 -1.51 -3.85
C VAL A 30 7.91 -0.34 -4.37
N TYR A 31 7.66 0.68 -3.54
CA TYR A 31 6.60 1.65 -3.81
C TYR A 31 6.97 2.69 -4.84
N VAL A 32 8.19 3.21 -4.81
CA VAL A 32 8.67 4.16 -5.82
C VAL A 32 8.78 3.51 -7.20
N PRO A 33 9.38 2.32 -7.35
CA PRO A 33 9.39 1.63 -8.64
C PRO A 33 7.99 1.36 -9.20
N ALA A 34 7.06 0.91 -8.37
CA ALA A 34 5.68 0.69 -8.79
C ALA A 34 5.00 1.99 -9.25
N ASP A 35 5.19 3.08 -8.51
CA ASP A 35 4.64 4.38 -8.84
C ASP A 35 5.21 4.94 -10.15
N ILE A 36 6.51 4.78 -10.37
CA ILE A 36 7.17 5.18 -11.63
C ILE A 36 6.54 4.43 -12.81
N TYR A 37 6.34 3.13 -12.68
CA TYR A 37 5.72 2.31 -13.72
C TYR A 37 4.29 2.76 -14.01
N VAL A 38 3.50 3.01 -12.97
CA VAL A 38 2.13 3.50 -13.10
C VAL A 38 2.08 4.86 -13.81
N ARG A 39 2.96 5.78 -13.43
CA ARG A 39 3.05 7.10 -14.06
C ARG A 39 3.44 7.00 -15.53
N TYR A 40 4.35 6.09 -15.86
CA TYR A 40 4.72 5.81 -17.24
C TYR A 40 3.52 5.34 -18.06
N LEU A 41 2.74 4.40 -17.53
CA LEU A 41 1.53 3.90 -18.21
C LEU A 41 0.49 5.02 -18.40
N ARG A 42 0.31 5.87 -17.41
CA ARG A 42 -0.60 7.03 -17.50
C ARG A 42 -0.16 8.01 -18.58
N LEU A 43 1.13 8.29 -18.66
CA LEU A 43 1.69 9.17 -19.72
C LEU A 43 1.51 8.60 -21.12
N LYS A 44 1.48 7.28 -21.25
CA LYS A 44 1.17 6.61 -22.51
C LYS A 44 -0.31 6.63 -22.86
N GLY A 45 -1.15 7.15 -21.97
CA GLY A 45 -2.59 7.16 -22.15
C GLY A 45 -3.28 5.82 -21.89
N GLU A 46 -2.63 4.90 -21.19
CA GLU A 46 -3.22 3.61 -20.84
C GLU A 46 -4.16 3.75 -19.64
N ASP A 47 -5.22 2.91 -19.61
CA ASP A 47 -6.12 2.80 -18.47
C ASP A 47 -5.44 1.93 -17.41
N VAL A 48 -4.98 2.57 -16.34
CA VAL A 48 -4.26 1.92 -15.25
C VAL A 48 -4.87 2.25 -13.90
N VAL A 49 -5.00 1.24 -13.04
CA VAL A 49 -5.43 1.39 -11.65
C VAL A 49 -4.32 0.90 -10.74
N PHE A 50 -3.92 1.74 -9.79
CA PHE A 50 -2.89 1.43 -8.82
C PHE A 50 -3.52 1.25 -7.44
N ILE A 51 -3.45 0.01 -6.93
CA ILE A 51 -4.10 -0.39 -5.69
C ILE A 51 -3.06 -0.81 -4.67
N GLY A 52 -3.18 -0.29 -3.47
CA GLY A 52 -2.38 -0.67 -2.33
C GLY A 52 -3.22 -0.76 -1.06
N GLY A 53 -2.57 -1.05 0.03
CA GLY A 53 -3.24 -1.14 1.33
C GLY A 53 -2.30 -1.58 2.43
N SER A 54 -2.76 -1.47 3.66
CA SER A 54 -2.02 -1.93 4.83
C SER A 54 -2.43 -3.36 5.21
N ASP A 55 -1.45 -4.21 5.48
CA ASP A 55 -1.68 -5.52 6.07
C ASP A 55 -1.84 -5.36 7.59
N GLU A 56 -3.05 -5.63 8.06
CA GLU A 56 -3.44 -5.39 9.44
C GLU A 56 -3.64 -6.67 10.25
N HIS A 57 -3.29 -7.81 9.69
CA HIS A 57 -3.38 -9.11 10.34
C HIS A 57 -2.00 -9.65 10.70
N GLY A 58 -1.95 -10.47 11.75
CA GLY A 58 -0.75 -11.22 12.09
C GLY A 58 -0.25 -11.01 13.50
N VAL A 59 0.61 -11.93 13.92
CA VAL A 59 1.21 -11.98 15.25
C VAL A 59 1.99 -10.71 15.63
N PRO A 60 2.77 -10.09 14.71
CA PRO A 60 3.52 -8.88 15.06
C PRO A 60 2.65 -7.74 15.58
N VAL A 61 1.44 -7.58 15.05
CA VAL A 61 0.48 -6.56 15.52
C VAL A 61 0.06 -6.84 16.96
N THR A 62 -0.27 -8.11 17.25
CA THR A 62 -0.69 -8.54 18.59
C THR A 62 0.43 -8.34 19.62
N ILE A 63 1.67 -8.70 19.26
CA ILE A 63 2.82 -8.52 20.13
C ILE A 63 3.03 -7.03 20.45
N ARG A 64 2.96 -6.19 19.44
CA ARG A 64 3.12 -4.75 19.62
C ARG A 64 2.03 -4.15 20.50
N ALA A 65 0.79 -4.56 20.29
CA ALA A 65 -0.33 -4.14 21.12
C ALA A 65 -0.12 -4.48 22.60
N LYS A 66 0.35 -5.68 22.88
CA LYS A 66 0.67 -6.10 24.26
C LYS A 66 1.79 -5.26 24.87
N LYS A 67 2.85 -4.99 24.14
CA LYS A 67 3.97 -4.17 24.61
C LYS A 67 3.55 -2.74 24.94
N GLU A 68 2.64 -2.17 24.17
CA GLU A 68 2.17 -0.79 24.32
C GLU A 68 0.96 -0.67 25.25
N GLY A 69 0.37 -1.78 25.69
CA GLY A 69 -0.82 -1.78 26.54
C GLY A 69 -2.07 -1.27 25.84
N VAL A 70 -2.18 -1.48 24.55
CA VAL A 70 -3.31 -1.06 23.71
C VAL A 70 -3.93 -2.26 22.98
N THR A 71 -5.03 -2.04 22.27
CA THR A 71 -5.66 -3.08 21.47
C THR A 71 -4.93 -3.25 20.12
N PRO A 72 -4.99 -4.43 19.48
CA PRO A 72 -4.49 -4.60 18.12
C PRO A 72 -5.09 -3.60 17.13
N GLN A 73 -6.38 -3.26 17.29
CA GLN A 73 -7.04 -2.27 16.42
C GLN A 73 -6.40 -0.89 16.56
N ASP A 74 -6.04 -0.47 17.78
CA ASP A 74 -5.36 0.81 18.01
C ASP A 74 -4.02 0.87 17.29
N VAL A 75 -3.26 -0.23 17.30
CA VAL A 75 -1.97 -0.33 16.61
C VAL A 75 -2.14 -0.15 15.11
N VAL A 76 -3.04 -0.91 14.50
CA VAL A 76 -3.23 -0.87 13.05
C VAL A 76 -3.82 0.46 12.58
N ASP A 77 -4.72 1.07 13.35
CA ASP A 77 -5.27 2.39 13.02
C ASP A 77 -4.17 3.45 12.98
N ARG A 78 -3.30 3.45 13.99
CA ARG A 78 -2.19 4.40 14.07
C ARG A 78 -1.20 4.24 12.93
N TYR A 79 -0.73 3.03 12.70
CA TYR A 79 0.29 2.78 11.67
C TYR A 79 -0.26 2.84 10.25
N HIS A 80 -1.51 2.42 10.03
CA HIS A 80 -2.16 2.64 8.73
C HIS A 80 -2.16 4.12 8.35
N LYS A 81 -2.52 5.00 9.28
CA LYS A 81 -2.51 6.45 9.05
C LYS A 81 -1.10 6.97 8.75
N ILE A 82 -0.12 6.57 9.55
CA ILE A 82 1.28 6.98 9.37
C ILE A 82 1.80 6.54 8.00
N ILE A 83 1.55 5.30 7.62
CA ILE A 83 2.00 4.73 6.35
C ILE A 83 1.31 5.44 5.18
N LYS A 84 0.01 5.61 5.25
CA LYS A 84 -0.77 6.30 4.22
C LYS A 84 -0.29 7.73 4.02
N ASP A 85 -0.12 8.47 5.11
CA ASP A 85 0.36 9.86 5.06
C ASP A 85 1.79 9.93 4.50
N SER A 86 2.64 8.97 4.85
CA SER A 86 4.01 8.88 4.30
C SER A 86 4.01 8.69 2.78
N PHE A 87 3.13 7.84 2.27
CA PHE A 87 2.99 7.64 0.82
C PHE A 87 2.48 8.91 0.13
N GLU A 88 1.54 9.61 0.71
CA GLU A 88 1.03 10.88 0.18
C GLU A 88 2.12 11.94 0.14
N GLU A 89 2.90 12.10 1.22
CA GLU A 89 4.02 13.03 1.28
C GLU A 89 5.12 12.71 0.26
N PHE A 90 5.35 11.44 0.02
CA PHE A 90 6.34 10.98 -0.97
C PHE A 90 5.81 11.03 -2.41
N GLY A 91 4.53 11.32 -2.59
CA GLY A 91 3.90 11.43 -3.90
C GLY A 91 3.57 10.12 -4.58
N ILE A 92 3.49 9.02 -3.82
CA ILE A 92 3.04 7.73 -4.36
C ILE A 92 1.56 7.84 -4.76
N SER A 93 1.27 7.60 -6.01
CA SER A 93 -0.02 7.94 -6.63
C SER A 93 -1.01 6.78 -6.65
N PHE A 94 -1.27 6.15 -5.51
CA PHE A 94 -2.33 5.14 -5.40
C PHE A 94 -3.70 5.71 -5.80
N ASP A 95 -4.43 4.98 -6.61
CA ASP A 95 -5.84 5.28 -6.87
C ASP A 95 -6.71 4.86 -5.69
N VAL A 96 -6.36 3.72 -5.08
CA VAL A 96 -7.01 3.21 -3.87
C VAL A 96 -5.92 2.74 -2.91
N TYR A 97 -5.97 3.24 -1.69
CA TYR A 97 -5.16 2.73 -0.59
C TYR A 97 -6.09 2.27 0.53
N SER A 98 -6.22 0.96 0.69
CA SER A 98 -7.20 0.32 1.55
C SER A 98 -6.56 -0.34 2.78
N ARG A 99 -7.31 -1.20 3.44
CA ARG A 99 -6.94 -1.91 4.67
C ARG A 99 -7.45 -3.32 4.59
N THR A 100 -6.69 -4.30 5.09
CA THR A 100 -7.15 -5.69 5.09
C THR A 100 -8.29 -5.95 6.09
N THR A 101 -8.51 -5.04 7.05
CA THR A 101 -9.66 -5.09 7.96
C THR A 101 -10.90 -4.36 7.45
N SER A 102 -10.84 -3.78 6.25
CA SER A 102 -11.98 -3.06 5.68
C SER A 102 -13.07 -4.00 5.16
N LYS A 103 -14.33 -3.53 5.18
CA LYS A 103 -15.48 -4.30 4.67
C LYS A 103 -15.30 -4.82 3.24
N PRO A 104 -14.80 -4.01 2.27
CA PRO A 104 -14.61 -4.51 0.91
C PRO A 104 -13.58 -5.64 0.79
N HIS A 105 -12.73 -5.84 1.80
CA HIS A 105 -11.72 -6.89 1.80
C HIS A 105 -12.27 -8.22 2.33
N HIS A 106 -13.33 -8.19 3.13
CA HIS A 106 -14.05 -9.35 3.65
C HIS A 106 -15.21 -9.72 2.74
#